data_068ea52b7a5e6d16926727c3df7bb7b7
#
_entry.id   068ea52b7a5e6d16926727c3df7bb7b7
#
_cell.length_a   1.000
_cell.length_b   1.000
_cell.length_c   1.000
_cell.angle_alpha   90.00
_cell.angle_beta   90.00
_cell.angle_gamma   90.00
#
_symmetry.space_group_name_H-M   'P 1'
#
loop_
_entity.id
_entity.type
_entity.pdbx_description
1 polymer ?
#
loop_
_entity_poly.entity_id
_entity_poly.type
_entity_poly.pdbx_seq_one_letter_code
_entity_poly.pdbx_strand_id
1 'polypeptide(L)'
;YIAIVRGVPDIAFFLFFVIALDQAFEWIRHQWKCPEWSEPIRQGNDFVVCAAAKLPLGTAEQWVHEVYGFFTAVLTFAIVFGAFAANVLYGAMRAVPKGQIETAEAYGMTRRQTFWRILVPQMWVYALPGLSNLWMVLLKATPLLFLLGVEDIVYWARELGGAKTPRFTDYPHGDWRLWYFLVLLVFYLCFTKLSEFV
;
A
#
# COMPACT_ATOMS: atom_id res chain seq x y z
N TYR A 1 0.26 1.39 -17.29
CA TYR A 1 0.22 1.21 -15.85
C TYR A 1 -0.30 2.47 -15.13
N ILE A 2 0.43 3.60 -15.16
CA ILE A 2 0.06 4.85 -14.46
C ILE A 2 -1.35 5.33 -14.82
N ALA A 3 -1.72 5.32 -16.11
CA ALA A 3 -3.04 5.76 -16.57
C ALA A 3 -4.18 4.88 -16.03
N ILE A 4 -3.97 3.57 -15.92
CA ILE A 4 -4.96 2.63 -15.38
C ILE A 4 -5.15 2.88 -13.88
N VAL A 5 -4.07 2.97 -13.11
CA VAL A 5 -4.13 3.18 -11.65
C VAL A 5 -4.84 4.48 -11.30
N ARG A 6 -4.62 5.55 -12.07
CA ARG A 6 -5.25 6.86 -11.82
C ARG A 6 -6.69 6.97 -12.31
N GLY A 7 -7.14 6.07 -13.16
CA GLY A 7 -8.49 6.09 -13.72
C GLY A 7 -9.54 5.32 -12.90
N VAL A 8 -9.11 4.58 -11.87
CA VAL A 8 -9.99 3.77 -11.02
C VAL A 8 -10.03 4.38 -9.62
N PRO A 9 -11.18 4.38 -8.92
CA PRO A 9 -11.25 4.80 -7.52
C PRO A 9 -10.28 4.00 -6.65
N ASP A 10 -9.50 4.67 -5.80
CA ASP A 10 -8.41 4.07 -5.02
C ASP A 10 -8.88 2.85 -4.20
N ILE A 11 -10.02 2.96 -3.52
CA ILE A 11 -10.58 1.88 -2.70
C ILE A 11 -10.87 0.63 -3.56
N ALA A 12 -11.51 0.82 -4.70
CA ALA A 12 -11.86 -0.28 -5.60
C ALA A 12 -10.58 -0.95 -6.14
N PHE A 13 -9.57 -0.14 -6.46
CA PHE A 13 -8.29 -0.64 -6.95
C PHE A 13 -7.56 -1.44 -5.86
N PHE A 14 -7.51 -0.93 -4.62
CA PHE A 14 -6.88 -1.63 -3.49
C PHE A 14 -7.53 -2.99 -3.24
N LEU A 15 -8.85 -3.02 -3.10
CA LEU A 15 -9.58 -4.27 -2.84
C LEU A 15 -9.38 -5.29 -3.97
N PHE A 16 -9.54 -4.85 -5.22
CA PHE A 16 -9.32 -5.71 -6.36
C PHE A 16 -7.90 -6.26 -6.40
N PHE A 17 -6.91 -5.39 -6.15
CA PHE A 17 -5.51 -5.75 -6.32
C PHE A 17 -5.03 -6.73 -5.26
N VAL A 18 -5.48 -6.57 -4.00
CA VAL A 18 -5.17 -7.53 -2.93
C VAL A 18 -5.74 -8.89 -3.24
N ILE A 19 -7.03 -8.96 -3.62
CA ILE A 19 -7.67 -10.23 -4.00
C ILE A 19 -6.98 -10.86 -5.22
N ALA A 20 -6.64 -10.05 -6.21
CA ALA A 20 -5.97 -10.54 -7.42
C ALA A 20 -4.56 -11.08 -7.11
N LEU A 21 -3.80 -10.43 -6.23
CA LEU A 21 -2.48 -10.90 -5.78
C LEU A 21 -2.60 -12.20 -5.01
N ASP A 22 -3.53 -12.26 -4.06
CA ASP A 22 -3.77 -13.44 -3.24
C ASP A 22 -4.12 -14.65 -4.13
N GLN A 23 -5.09 -14.49 -5.01
CA GLN A 23 -5.46 -15.52 -5.97
C GLN A 23 -4.33 -15.89 -6.95
N ALA A 24 -3.50 -14.93 -7.35
CA ALA A 24 -2.36 -15.21 -8.22
C ALA A 24 -1.29 -16.04 -7.50
N PHE A 25 -0.97 -15.72 -6.24
CA PHE A 25 -0.03 -16.49 -5.45
C PHE A 25 -0.55 -17.90 -5.15
N GLU A 26 -1.83 -18.04 -4.79
CA GLU A 26 -2.47 -19.32 -4.58
C GLU A 26 -2.50 -20.15 -5.86
N TRP A 27 -2.77 -19.53 -7.02
CA TRP A 27 -2.75 -20.19 -8.32
C TRP A 27 -1.36 -20.73 -8.67
N ILE A 28 -0.31 -19.91 -8.51
CA ILE A 28 1.08 -20.33 -8.76
C ILE A 28 1.44 -21.51 -7.87
N ARG A 29 1.13 -21.43 -6.57
CA ARG A 29 1.37 -22.54 -5.63
C ARG A 29 0.58 -23.79 -5.99
N HIS A 30 -0.66 -23.63 -6.44
CA HIS A 30 -1.51 -24.75 -6.85
C HIS A 30 -0.87 -25.54 -7.99
N GLN A 31 -0.33 -24.86 -9.01
CA GLN A 31 0.36 -25.50 -10.12
C GLN A 31 1.58 -26.32 -9.67
N TRP A 32 2.26 -25.87 -8.61
CA TRP A 32 3.47 -26.53 -8.12
C TRP A 32 3.18 -27.66 -7.13
N LYS A 33 2.15 -27.50 -6.30
CA LYS A 33 1.86 -28.42 -5.19
C LYS A 33 0.86 -29.51 -5.56
N CYS A 34 -0.01 -29.24 -6.52
CA CYS A 34 -1.11 -30.11 -6.88
C CYS A 34 -1.20 -30.31 -8.40
N PRO A 35 -0.16 -30.81 -9.09
CA PRO A 35 -0.14 -30.96 -10.54
C PRO A 35 -1.17 -31.98 -11.06
N GLU A 36 -1.63 -32.91 -10.21
CA GLU A 36 -2.61 -33.94 -10.57
C GLU A 36 -4.08 -33.48 -10.39
N TRP A 37 -4.30 -32.23 -10.02
CA TRP A 37 -5.64 -31.66 -9.83
C TRP A 37 -6.38 -31.54 -11.15
N SER A 38 -7.49 -32.26 -11.30
CA SER A 38 -8.26 -32.35 -12.55
C SER A 38 -9.43 -31.38 -12.63
N GLU A 39 -9.84 -30.80 -11.51
CA GLU A 39 -10.98 -29.88 -11.46
C GLU A 39 -10.59 -28.47 -11.91
N PRO A 40 -11.52 -27.71 -12.54
CA PRO A 40 -11.23 -26.32 -12.89
C PRO A 40 -11.05 -25.47 -11.63
N ILE A 41 -10.01 -24.63 -11.62
CA ILE A 41 -9.69 -23.71 -10.50
C ILE A 41 -10.79 -22.65 -10.33
N ARG A 42 -11.47 -22.28 -11.39
CA ARG A 42 -12.62 -21.38 -11.36
C ARG A 42 -13.91 -22.14 -11.59
N GLN A 43 -14.76 -22.17 -10.57
CA GLN A 43 -16.06 -22.83 -10.59
C GLN A 43 -17.14 -21.75 -10.38
N GLY A 44 -17.62 -21.16 -11.49
CA GLY A 44 -18.53 -20.01 -11.42
C GLY A 44 -17.83 -18.77 -10.84
N ASN A 45 -18.33 -18.30 -9.69
CA ASN A 45 -17.74 -17.18 -8.96
C ASN A 45 -16.68 -17.60 -7.93
N ASP A 46 -16.56 -18.90 -7.68
CA ASP A 46 -15.65 -19.42 -6.66
C ASP A 46 -14.25 -19.67 -7.25
N PHE A 47 -13.24 -19.37 -6.44
CA PHE A 47 -11.85 -19.65 -6.71
C PHE A 47 -11.40 -20.82 -5.81
N VAL A 48 -11.23 -21.99 -6.41
CA VAL A 48 -10.97 -23.24 -5.70
C VAL A 48 -9.55 -23.71 -5.98
N VAL A 49 -8.76 -23.81 -4.91
CA VAL A 49 -7.40 -24.35 -4.95
C VAL A 49 -7.24 -25.48 -3.93
N CYS A 50 -6.27 -26.35 -4.13
CA CYS A 50 -6.00 -27.39 -3.16
C CYS A 50 -5.56 -26.82 -1.80
N ALA A 51 -5.87 -27.50 -0.71
CA ALA A 51 -5.58 -27.02 0.65
C ALA A 51 -4.09 -26.67 0.88
N ALA A 52 -3.16 -27.39 0.23
CA ALA A 52 -1.73 -27.12 0.30
C ALA A 52 -1.29 -25.86 -0.45
N ALA A 53 -2.12 -25.31 -1.33
CA ALA A 53 -1.84 -24.09 -2.08
C ALA A 53 -2.36 -22.85 -1.39
N LYS A 54 -3.36 -22.96 -0.49
CA LYS A 54 -3.94 -21.82 0.22
C LYS A 54 -2.89 -21.03 0.99
N LEU A 55 -3.06 -19.71 0.99
CA LEU A 55 -2.18 -18.78 1.70
C LEU A 55 -2.99 -17.87 2.64
N PRO A 56 -2.53 -17.68 3.86
CA PRO A 56 -1.60 -18.54 4.58
C PRO A 56 -2.25 -19.91 4.84
N LEU A 57 -1.45 -20.94 5.08
CA LEU A 57 -2.00 -22.28 5.37
C LEU A 57 -2.97 -22.21 6.54
N GLY A 58 -4.14 -22.84 6.44
CA GLY A 58 -5.18 -22.81 7.48
C GLY A 58 -4.73 -23.38 8.84
N THR A 59 -3.63 -24.14 8.85
CA THR A 59 -2.98 -24.67 10.06
C THR A 59 -1.85 -23.78 10.58
N ALA A 60 -1.58 -22.63 9.92
CA ALA A 60 -0.53 -21.71 10.35
C ALA A 60 -0.96 -20.94 11.60
N GLU A 61 0.02 -20.54 12.41
CA GLU A 61 -0.22 -19.69 13.58
C GLU A 61 -0.69 -18.30 13.17
N GLN A 62 -1.42 -17.63 14.06
CA GLN A 62 -2.04 -16.34 13.80
C GLN A 62 -1.05 -15.27 13.30
N TRP A 63 0.16 -15.23 13.90
CA TRP A 63 1.17 -14.26 13.48
C TRP A 63 1.60 -14.41 12.01
N VAL A 64 1.52 -15.63 11.43
CA VAL A 64 1.82 -15.87 10.01
C VAL A 64 0.76 -15.22 9.12
N HIS A 65 -0.52 -15.27 9.56
CA HIS A 65 -1.62 -14.61 8.86
C HIS A 65 -1.45 -13.09 8.89
N GLU A 66 -1.07 -12.53 10.04
CA GLU A 66 -0.82 -11.09 10.21
C GLU A 66 0.34 -10.62 9.34
N VAL A 67 1.47 -11.33 9.37
CA VAL A 67 2.65 -11.02 8.54
C VAL A 67 2.33 -11.12 7.05
N TYR A 68 1.62 -12.15 6.62
CA TYR A 68 1.21 -12.31 5.23
C TYR A 68 0.30 -11.16 4.78
N GLY A 69 -0.74 -10.84 5.57
CA GLY A 69 -1.65 -9.73 5.30
C GLY A 69 -0.91 -8.39 5.22
N PHE A 70 0.02 -8.14 6.15
CA PHE A 70 0.84 -6.95 6.15
C PHE A 70 1.69 -6.83 4.86
N PHE A 71 2.40 -7.88 4.47
CA PHE A 71 3.22 -7.85 3.25
C PHE A 71 2.39 -7.69 1.98
N THR A 72 1.24 -8.33 1.89
CA THR A 72 0.32 -8.20 0.75
C THR A 72 -0.22 -6.77 0.66
N ALA A 73 -0.57 -6.17 1.79
CA ALA A 73 -1.00 -4.79 1.87
C ALA A 73 0.13 -3.82 1.46
N VAL A 74 1.34 -3.99 2.00
CA VAL A 74 2.52 -3.17 1.63
C VAL A 74 2.80 -3.26 0.13
N LEU A 75 2.76 -4.46 -0.45
CA LEU A 75 2.97 -4.65 -1.88
C LEU A 75 1.92 -3.92 -2.71
N THR A 76 0.65 -4.00 -2.31
CA THR A 76 -0.45 -3.30 -2.98
C THR A 76 -0.27 -1.79 -2.92
N PHE A 77 0.03 -1.25 -1.73
CA PHE A 77 0.32 0.18 -1.56
C PHE A 77 1.53 0.62 -2.38
N ALA A 78 2.61 -0.17 -2.39
CA ALA A 78 3.81 0.13 -3.17
C ALA A 78 3.53 0.22 -4.68
N ILE A 79 2.67 -0.65 -5.20
CA ILE A 79 2.28 -0.63 -6.62
C ILE A 79 1.43 0.61 -6.93
N VAL A 80 0.43 0.91 -6.10
CA VAL A 80 -0.46 2.06 -6.31
C VAL A 80 0.31 3.37 -6.17
N PHE A 81 0.94 3.59 -5.01
CA PHE A 81 1.68 4.83 -4.75
C PHE A 81 2.94 4.94 -5.59
N GLY A 82 3.55 3.82 -6.00
CA GLY A 82 4.63 3.78 -6.97
C GLY A 82 4.25 4.38 -8.32
N ALA A 83 3.00 4.19 -8.77
CA ALA A 83 2.51 4.83 -10.00
C ALA A 83 2.41 6.35 -9.86
N PHE A 84 1.91 6.84 -8.72
CA PHE A 84 1.84 8.27 -8.43
C PHE A 84 3.24 8.88 -8.28
N ALA A 85 4.13 8.22 -7.53
CA ALA A 85 5.51 8.65 -7.34
C ALA A 85 6.28 8.70 -8.68
N ALA A 86 6.12 7.69 -9.54
CA ALA A 86 6.72 7.68 -10.86
C ALA A 86 6.29 8.88 -11.72
N ASN A 87 5.01 9.29 -11.62
CA ASN A 87 4.52 10.46 -12.34
C ASN A 87 5.13 11.77 -11.80
N VAL A 88 5.26 11.89 -10.48
CA VAL A 88 5.92 13.04 -9.84
C VAL A 88 7.38 13.13 -10.26
N LEU A 89 8.12 12.02 -10.18
CA LEU A 89 9.52 11.95 -10.57
C LEU A 89 9.71 12.25 -12.06
N TYR A 90 8.85 11.75 -12.92
CA TYR A 90 8.88 12.04 -14.35
C TYR A 90 8.67 13.53 -14.63
N GLY A 91 7.69 14.15 -13.96
CA GLY A 91 7.49 15.60 -14.05
C GLY A 91 8.69 16.40 -13.57
N ALA A 92 9.29 15.99 -12.45
CA ALA A 92 10.48 16.62 -11.89
C ALA A 92 11.71 16.50 -12.80
N MET A 93 11.91 15.36 -13.45
CA MET A 93 12.97 15.20 -14.46
C MET A 93 12.80 16.17 -15.64
N ARG A 94 11.58 16.41 -16.06
CA ARG A 94 11.28 17.35 -17.15
C ARG A 94 11.40 18.81 -16.75
N ALA A 95 11.32 19.12 -15.47
CA ALA A 95 11.49 20.47 -14.94
C ALA A 95 12.96 20.90 -14.91
N VAL A 96 13.91 19.97 -14.94
CA VAL A 96 15.35 20.31 -15.02
C VAL A 96 15.63 21.00 -16.35
N PRO A 97 16.26 22.21 -16.35
CA PRO A 97 16.56 22.94 -17.56
C PRO A 97 17.47 22.15 -18.50
N LYS A 98 17.07 22.05 -19.78
CA LYS A 98 17.84 21.31 -20.80
C LYS A 98 19.28 21.82 -20.95
N GLY A 99 19.50 23.13 -20.81
CA GLY A 99 20.84 23.74 -20.87
C GLY A 99 21.83 23.15 -19.87
N GLN A 100 21.37 22.65 -18.72
CA GLN A 100 22.23 21.95 -17.75
C GLN A 100 22.76 20.62 -18.31
N ILE A 101 21.91 19.92 -19.05
CA ILE A 101 22.26 18.63 -19.68
C ILE A 101 23.21 18.88 -20.85
N GLU A 102 22.87 19.85 -21.71
CA GLU A 102 23.68 20.25 -22.86
C GLU A 102 25.08 20.74 -22.44
N THR A 103 25.14 21.53 -21.37
CA THR A 103 26.41 21.98 -20.79
C THR A 103 27.25 20.80 -20.31
N ALA A 104 26.65 19.85 -19.59
CA ALA A 104 27.37 18.66 -19.13
C ALA A 104 27.93 17.81 -20.29
N GLU A 105 27.14 17.69 -21.37
CA GLU A 105 27.58 17.00 -22.59
C GLU A 105 28.72 17.76 -23.30
N ALA A 106 28.65 19.09 -23.34
CA ALA A 106 29.73 19.93 -23.90
C ALA A 106 31.05 19.80 -23.12
N TYR A 107 30.98 19.55 -21.81
CA TYR A 107 32.16 19.22 -20.97
C TYR A 107 32.63 17.76 -21.10
N GLY A 108 32.07 16.99 -22.04
CA GLY A 108 32.47 15.61 -22.32
C GLY A 108 31.94 14.58 -21.32
N MET A 109 30.93 14.93 -20.52
CA MET A 109 30.29 13.96 -19.62
C MET A 109 29.54 12.89 -20.44
N THR A 110 29.70 11.63 -20.06
CA THR A 110 28.87 10.55 -20.61
C THR A 110 27.43 10.68 -20.13
N ARG A 111 26.46 10.13 -20.87
CA ARG A 111 25.03 10.14 -20.48
C ARG A 111 24.80 9.62 -19.06
N ARG A 112 25.54 8.59 -18.64
CA ARG A 112 25.44 8.04 -17.27
C ARG A 112 25.96 9.03 -16.22
N GLN A 113 27.05 9.74 -16.51
CA GLN A 113 27.57 10.77 -15.61
C GLN A 113 26.63 11.96 -15.54
N THR A 114 26.11 12.45 -16.66
CA THR A 114 25.12 13.52 -16.72
C THR A 114 23.86 13.15 -15.94
N PHE A 115 23.36 11.92 -16.10
CA PHE A 115 22.17 11.45 -15.35
C PHE A 115 22.41 11.49 -13.84
N TRP A 116 23.46 10.85 -13.34
CA TRP A 116 23.66 10.72 -11.89
C TRP A 116 24.23 11.96 -11.23
N ARG A 117 25.03 12.78 -11.91
CA ARG A 117 25.70 13.95 -11.32
C ARG A 117 24.95 15.26 -11.53
N ILE A 118 24.16 15.37 -12.58
CA ILE A 118 23.47 16.61 -12.95
C ILE A 118 21.94 16.45 -12.83
N LEU A 119 21.37 15.48 -13.55
CA LEU A 119 19.92 15.34 -13.63
C LEU A 119 19.31 14.90 -12.30
N VAL A 120 19.79 13.81 -11.70
CA VAL A 120 19.20 13.24 -10.48
C VAL A 120 19.24 14.20 -9.29
N PRO A 121 20.38 14.87 -8.95
CA PRO A 121 20.41 15.82 -7.84
C PRO A 121 19.46 17.00 -8.02
N GLN A 122 19.37 17.54 -9.24
CA GLN A 122 18.44 18.66 -9.52
C GLN A 122 16.98 18.18 -9.54
N MET A 123 16.70 17.02 -10.12
CA MET A 123 15.37 16.43 -10.12
C MET A 123 14.80 16.30 -8.71
N TRP A 124 15.62 15.92 -7.72
CA TRP A 124 15.17 15.78 -6.33
C TRP A 124 14.60 17.09 -5.77
N VAL A 125 15.22 18.22 -6.08
CA VAL A 125 14.73 19.53 -5.63
C VAL A 125 13.32 19.80 -6.18
N TYR A 126 13.07 19.45 -7.45
CA TYR A 126 11.74 19.60 -8.07
C TYR A 126 10.75 18.50 -7.65
N ALA A 127 11.25 17.31 -7.26
CA ALA A 127 10.40 16.20 -6.87
C ALA A 127 9.88 16.32 -5.42
N LEU A 128 10.68 16.88 -4.51
CA LEU A 128 10.38 16.92 -3.07
C LEU A 128 8.99 17.46 -2.76
N PRO A 129 8.51 18.59 -3.30
CA PRO A 129 7.17 19.09 -2.99
C PRO A 129 6.06 18.11 -3.41
N GLY A 130 6.22 17.48 -4.58
CA GLY A 130 5.26 16.50 -5.07
C GLY A 130 5.28 15.19 -4.26
N LEU A 131 6.45 14.73 -3.85
CA LEU A 131 6.60 13.55 -2.99
C LEU A 131 6.09 13.81 -1.57
N SER A 132 6.31 15.01 -1.02
CA SER A 132 5.74 15.40 0.28
C SER A 132 4.22 15.41 0.25
N ASN A 133 3.61 15.94 -0.82
CA ASN A 133 2.16 15.88 -0.99
C ASN A 133 1.68 14.42 -1.11
N LEU A 134 2.41 13.57 -1.83
CA LEU A 134 2.08 12.14 -1.96
C LEU A 134 2.19 11.42 -0.60
N TRP A 135 3.19 11.76 0.21
CA TRP A 135 3.32 11.29 1.59
C TRP A 135 2.10 11.62 2.43
N MET A 136 1.60 12.87 2.34
CA MET A 136 0.40 13.29 3.05
C MET A 136 -0.86 12.52 2.60
N VAL A 137 -0.97 12.22 1.32
CA VAL A 137 -2.05 11.37 0.79
C VAL A 137 -1.91 9.93 1.32
N LEU A 138 -0.69 9.39 1.34
CA LEU A 138 -0.41 8.05 1.87
C LEU A 138 -0.82 7.93 3.34
N LEU A 139 -0.46 8.91 4.17
CA LEU A 139 -0.84 8.94 5.59
C LEU A 139 -2.37 8.89 5.78
N LYS A 140 -3.11 9.60 4.95
CA LYS A 140 -4.59 9.61 4.99
C LYS A 140 -5.21 8.35 4.40
N ALA A 141 -4.46 7.59 3.60
CA ALA A 141 -4.89 6.33 3.02
C ALA A 141 -4.62 5.12 3.94
N THR A 142 -3.76 5.25 4.96
CA THR A 142 -3.46 4.13 5.88
C THR A 142 -4.70 3.53 6.57
N PRO A 143 -5.76 4.27 6.93
CA PRO A 143 -6.99 3.68 7.45
C PRO A 143 -7.67 2.68 6.51
N LEU A 144 -7.33 2.68 5.20
CA LEU A 144 -7.85 1.68 4.26
C LEU A 144 -7.25 0.29 4.47
N LEU A 145 -6.14 0.18 5.22
CA LEU A 145 -5.49 -1.09 5.55
C LEU A 145 -6.43 -2.03 6.30
N PHE A 146 -7.31 -1.49 7.13
CA PHE A 146 -8.33 -2.26 7.84
C PHE A 146 -9.27 -3.02 6.86
N LEU A 147 -9.58 -2.44 5.69
CA LEU A 147 -10.38 -3.09 4.65
C LEU A 147 -9.63 -4.26 3.99
N LEU A 148 -8.31 -4.27 4.09
CA LEU A 148 -7.43 -5.31 3.57
C LEU A 148 -7.13 -6.40 4.62
N GLY A 149 -7.82 -6.37 5.77
CA GLY A 149 -7.63 -7.34 6.85
C GLY A 149 -6.39 -7.09 7.72
N VAL A 150 -5.75 -5.93 7.61
CA VAL A 150 -4.63 -5.55 8.47
C VAL A 150 -5.18 -4.87 9.72
N GLU A 151 -4.79 -5.35 10.90
CA GLU A 151 -5.15 -4.78 12.19
C GLU A 151 -4.37 -3.49 12.45
N ASP A 152 -4.85 -2.40 11.87
CA ASP A 152 -4.26 -1.08 12.04
C ASP A 152 -4.84 -0.34 13.27
N ILE A 153 -4.36 0.88 13.49
CA ILE A 153 -4.80 1.73 14.62
C ILE A 153 -6.31 2.03 14.56
N VAL A 154 -6.91 2.08 13.36
CA VAL A 154 -8.35 2.34 13.17
C VAL A 154 -9.16 1.09 13.52
N TYR A 155 -8.65 -0.08 13.15
CA TYR A 155 -9.23 -1.36 13.56
C TYR A 155 -9.30 -1.45 15.09
N TRP A 156 -8.19 -1.21 15.78
CA TRP A 156 -8.12 -1.27 17.24
C TRP A 156 -8.98 -0.20 17.93
N ALA A 157 -9.05 0.99 17.38
CA ALA A 157 -9.97 2.02 17.91
C ALA A 157 -11.43 1.60 17.82
N ARG A 158 -11.81 0.93 16.74
CA ARG A 158 -13.15 0.38 16.55
C ARG A 158 -13.41 -0.79 17.49
N GLU A 159 -12.46 -1.70 17.61
CA GLU A 159 -12.58 -2.92 18.41
C GLU A 159 -12.62 -2.60 19.92
N LEU A 160 -11.67 -1.78 20.40
CA LEU A 160 -11.60 -1.38 21.81
C LEU A 160 -12.71 -0.41 22.19
N GLY A 161 -13.10 0.49 21.30
CA GLY A 161 -14.18 1.46 21.54
C GLY A 161 -15.58 0.84 21.48
N GLY A 162 -15.75 -0.36 20.92
CA GLY A 162 -17.03 -1.05 20.83
C GLY A 162 -17.59 -1.41 22.21
N ALA A 163 -18.93 -1.37 22.35
CA ALA A 163 -19.58 -1.80 23.58
C ALA A 163 -19.21 -3.24 23.92
N LYS A 164 -18.72 -3.46 25.13
CA LYS A 164 -18.35 -4.78 25.66
C LYS A 164 -19.30 -5.18 26.76
N THR A 165 -19.89 -6.37 26.63
CA THR A 165 -20.81 -6.92 27.63
C THR A 165 -20.08 -7.87 28.56
N PRO A 166 -20.53 -8.07 29.82
CA PRO A 166 -19.89 -8.99 30.77
C PRO A 166 -19.76 -10.42 30.28
N ARG A 167 -20.51 -10.79 29.22
CA ARG A 167 -20.47 -12.14 28.63
C ARG A 167 -19.21 -12.40 27.82
N PHE A 168 -18.57 -11.35 27.32
CA PHE A 168 -17.44 -11.46 26.38
C PHE A 168 -16.12 -10.88 26.92
N THR A 169 -16.17 -10.08 27.99
CA THR A 169 -14.97 -9.45 28.56
C THR A 169 -15.09 -9.29 30.07
N ASP A 170 -13.95 -9.31 30.76
CA ASP A 170 -13.84 -9.02 32.19
C ASP A 170 -14.06 -7.54 32.53
N TYR A 171 -13.99 -6.66 31.52
CA TYR A 171 -14.13 -5.22 31.64
C TYR A 171 -15.29 -4.72 30.77
N PRO A 172 -16.55 -4.86 31.22
CA PRO A 172 -17.70 -4.40 30.47
C PRO A 172 -17.76 -2.88 30.46
N HIS A 173 -18.01 -2.31 29.28
CA HIS A 173 -18.19 -0.87 29.10
C HIS A 173 -19.17 -0.55 27.97
N GLY A 174 -19.72 0.67 28.01
CA GLY A 174 -20.58 1.19 26.96
C GLY A 174 -19.83 1.47 25.66
N ASP A 175 -20.52 2.02 24.68
CA ASP A 175 -19.92 2.40 23.40
C ASP A 175 -19.05 3.67 23.58
N TRP A 176 -17.73 3.50 23.47
CA TRP A 176 -16.74 4.55 23.58
C TRP A 176 -16.10 4.89 22.23
N ARG A 177 -16.63 4.40 21.12
CA ARG A 177 -16.08 4.63 19.78
C ARG A 177 -15.88 6.11 19.49
N LEU A 178 -16.80 6.96 19.90
CA LEU A 178 -16.69 8.41 19.72
C LEU A 178 -15.37 8.95 20.27
N TRP A 179 -15.02 8.54 21.49
CA TRP A 179 -13.80 9.01 22.16
C TRP A 179 -12.54 8.47 21.49
N TYR A 180 -12.51 7.20 21.12
CA TYR A 180 -11.39 6.60 20.40
C TYR A 180 -11.18 7.24 19.04
N PHE A 181 -12.24 7.49 18.26
CA PHE A 181 -12.14 8.17 16.98
C PHE A 181 -11.77 9.64 17.12
N LEU A 182 -12.17 10.33 18.20
CA LEU A 182 -11.75 11.69 18.48
C LEU A 182 -10.23 11.73 18.76
N VAL A 183 -9.71 10.80 19.56
CA VAL A 183 -8.26 10.67 19.80
C VAL A 183 -7.51 10.39 18.50
N LEU A 184 -8.04 9.50 17.66
CA LEU A 184 -7.46 9.25 16.34
C LEU A 184 -7.43 10.49 15.44
N LEU A 185 -8.52 11.25 15.43
CA LEU A 185 -8.61 12.48 14.66
C LEU A 185 -7.52 13.47 15.11
N VAL A 186 -7.37 13.67 16.42
CA VAL A 186 -6.30 14.53 16.96
C VAL A 186 -4.92 13.98 16.60
N PHE A 187 -4.71 12.67 16.73
CA PHE A 187 -3.46 12.02 16.37
C PHE A 187 -3.09 12.27 14.89
N TYR A 188 -4.02 12.02 13.96
CA TYR A 188 -3.78 12.25 12.54
C TYR A 188 -3.57 13.74 12.22
N LEU A 189 -4.28 14.65 12.88
CA LEU A 189 -4.06 16.08 12.71
C LEU A 189 -2.66 16.51 13.18
N CYS A 190 -2.24 16.05 14.35
CA CYS A 190 -0.90 16.34 14.88
C CYS A 190 0.19 15.74 13.98
N PHE A 191 0.02 14.50 13.56
CA PHE A 191 0.99 13.81 12.71
C PHE A 191 1.10 14.45 11.33
N THR A 192 -0.03 14.85 10.74
CA THR A 192 -0.07 15.60 9.48
C THR A 192 0.64 16.94 9.61
N LYS A 193 0.36 17.70 10.68
CA LYS A 193 1.05 18.99 10.94
C LYS A 193 2.54 18.82 11.16
N LEU A 194 2.95 17.80 11.91
CA LEU A 194 4.36 17.50 12.11
C LEU A 194 5.06 17.19 10.77
N SER A 195 4.42 16.43 9.90
CA SER A 195 4.95 16.07 8.57
C SER A 195 5.02 17.27 7.60
N GLU A 196 4.24 18.34 7.82
CA GLU A 196 4.34 19.60 7.04
C GLU A 196 5.59 20.43 7.41
N PHE A 197 6.17 20.22 8.59
CA PHE A 197 7.36 20.97 9.05
C PHE A 197 8.69 20.31 8.64
N VAL A 198 8.68 19.10 8.14
CA VAL A 198 9.84 18.35 7.66
C VAL A 198 9.96 18.46 6.15
#